data_af7af663bf109c7ea6caefee646b7cfa
#
_entry.id   af7af663bf109c7ea6caefee646b7cfa
#
_cell.length_a   1.000
_cell.length_b   1.000
_cell.length_c   1.000
_cell.angle_alpha   90.00
_cell.angle_beta   90.00
_cell.angle_gamma   90.00
#
_symmetry.space_group_name_H-M   'P 1'
#
loop_
_entity.id
_entity.type
_entity.pdbx_description
1 polymer ?
#
loop_
_entity_poly.entity_id
_entity_poly.type
_entity_poly.pdbx_seq_one_letter_code
_entity_poly.pdbx_strand_id
1 'polypeptide(L)'
;MKYFKGEHLSYDCVVKDGRMLYMEIFKGHVLRDGMFDFWETVTHEVGSAQINNIVNWTAANLSGYTGCSCYETISDNMIEAHLRMGDIDRFMNRTLMQSIVKLYRDGSWEYQEKEYRKYYLFAVFAPYTQEVNINKKLLDQAEKDCVFFQLDSSDGELANPPAGKRIFALGTWDRDVGVRIRNKLINNINPPIPDEYVLPLYGYKSD
;
A
#
# COMPACT_ATOMS: atom_id res chain seq x y z
N MET A 1 -25.38 2.18 -7.96
CA MET A 1 -24.14 2.43 -7.22
C MET A 1 -23.55 3.73 -7.73
N LYS A 2 -23.15 4.65 -6.83
CA LYS A 2 -22.51 5.91 -7.25
C LYS A 2 -21.04 5.64 -7.56
N TYR A 3 -20.60 5.97 -8.78
CA TYR A 3 -19.20 5.81 -9.19
C TYR A 3 -18.44 7.10 -8.89
N PHE A 4 -17.41 7.00 -8.05
CA PHE A 4 -16.51 8.12 -7.75
C PHE A 4 -15.33 8.12 -8.71
N LYS A 5 -14.93 9.32 -9.16
CA LYS A 5 -13.73 9.53 -9.97
C LYS A 5 -12.80 10.47 -9.23
N GLY A 6 -11.52 10.22 -9.35
CA GLY A 6 -10.50 11.09 -8.77
C GLY A 6 -9.33 10.32 -8.19
N GLU A 7 -8.57 11.00 -7.36
CA GLU A 7 -7.39 10.45 -6.71
C GLU A 7 -7.80 9.42 -5.65
N HIS A 8 -7.13 8.27 -5.65
CA HIS A 8 -7.33 7.22 -4.66
C HIS A 8 -6.26 7.37 -3.57
N LEU A 9 -6.71 7.62 -2.35
CA LEU A 9 -5.85 7.73 -1.18
C LEU A 9 -6.20 6.65 -0.17
N SER A 10 -5.15 6.08 0.45
CA SER A 10 -5.24 5.19 1.60
C SER A 10 -4.58 5.86 2.81
N TYR A 11 -5.22 5.77 3.97
CA TYR A 11 -4.77 6.37 5.22
C TYR A 11 -4.53 5.27 6.24
N ASP A 12 -3.28 4.94 6.50
CA ASP A 12 -2.90 4.01 7.56
C ASP A 12 -2.72 4.75 8.87
N CYS A 13 -3.50 4.37 9.86
CA CYS A 13 -3.66 5.13 11.09
C CYS A 13 -3.47 4.29 12.34
N VAL A 14 -3.05 4.95 13.42
CA VAL A 14 -3.10 4.43 14.78
C VAL A 14 -4.01 5.34 15.61
N VAL A 15 -4.95 4.75 16.30
CA VAL A 15 -6.01 5.44 17.05
C VAL A 15 -5.94 5.02 18.52
N LYS A 16 -6.19 5.95 19.44
CA LYS A 16 -6.42 5.67 20.88
C LYS A 16 -7.67 6.38 21.35
N ASP A 17 -8.64 5.62 21.84
CA ASP A 17 -9.92 6.14 22.32
C ASP A 17 -10.62 7.05 21.29
N GLY A 18 -10.57 6.67 20.01
CA GLY A 18 -11.10 7.47 18.91
C GLY A 18 -10.24 8.67 18.51
N ARG A 19 -9.11 8.88 19.16
CA ARG A 19 -8.18 9.98 18.86
C ARG A 19 -7.05 9.51 17.96
N MET A 20 -6.81 10.21 16.85
CA MET A 20 -5.71 9.95 15.93
C MET A 20 -4.38 10.20 16.60
N LEU A 21 -3.50 9.19 16.64
CA LEU A 21 -2.12 9.28 17.14
C LEU A 21 -1.07 9.30 16.02
N TYR A 22 -1.37 8.64 14.92
CA TYR A 22 -0.49 8.53 13.75
C TYR A 22 -1.34 8.40 12.50
N MET A 23 -0.85 8.94 11.40
CA MET A 23 -1.43 8.82 10.08
C MET A 23 -0.33 8.86 9.03
N GLU A 24 -0.31 7.88 8.16
CA GLU A 24 0.47 7.90 6.94
C GLU A 24 -0.46 7.77 5.75
N ILE A 25 -0.22 8.54 4.71
CA ILE A 25 -1.12 8.66 3.57
C ILE A 25 -0.41 8.21 2.32
N PHE A 26 -1.09 7.36 1.56
CA PHE A 26 -0.62 6.78 0.32
C PHE A 26 -1.55 7.12 -0.82
N LYS A 27 -0.96 7.39 -1.97
CA LYS A 27 -1.67 7.56 -3.23
C LYS A 27 -1.51 6.32 -4.08
N GLY A 28 -2.63 5.75 -4.49
CA GLY A 28 -2.69 4.61 -5.39
C GLY A 28 -2.71 5.03 -6.86
N HIS A 29 -1.80 4.48 -7.63
CA HIS A 29 -1.75 4.62 -9.09
C HIS A 29 -2.42 3.41 -9.72
N VAL A 30 -3.66 3.59 -10.15
CA VAL A 30 -4.51 2.51 -10.64
C VAL A 30 -3.97 1.96 -11.95
N LEU A 31 -3.75 0.65 -12.01
CA LEU A 31 -3.45 -0.09 -13.23
C LEU A 31 -4.74 -0.41 -13.98
N ARG A 32 -5.68 -1.05 -13.32
CA ARG A 32 -7.04 -1.38 -13.79
C ARG A 32 -7.91 -1.78 -12.57
N ASP A 33 -9.12 -2.21 -12.81
CA ASP A 33 -10.15 -2.53 -11.81
C ASP A 33 -9.61 -3.29 -10.57
N GLY A 34 -9.47 -2.57 -9.46
CA GLY A 34 -8.99 -3.11 -8.19
C GLY A 34 -7.50 -3.47 -8.14
N MET A 35 -6.73 -3.21 -9.21
CA MET A 35 -5.28 -3.39 -9.24
C MET A 35 -4.57 -2.05 -9.31
N PHE A 36 -3.49 -1.93 -8.54
CA PHE A 36 -2.63 -0.75 -8.51
C PHE A 36 -1.28 -1.08 -9.10
N ASP A 37 -0.77 -0.19 -9.96
CA ASP A 37 0.59 -0.29 -10.49
C ASP A 37 1.62 -0.06 -9.39
N PHE A 38 1.39 1.00 -8.61
CA PHE A 38 2.15 1.26 -7.38
C PHE A 38 1.38 2.18 -6.43
N TRP A 39 1.85 2.23 -5.20
CA TRP A 39 1.47 3.21 -4.19
C TRP A 39 2.68 4.08 -3.84
N GLU A 40 2.44 5.35 -3.54
CA GLU A 40 3.49 6.25 -3.04
C GLU A 40 3.04 6.99 -1.79
N THR A 41 3.96 7.23 -0.87
CA THR A 41 3.66 8.07 0.31
C THR A 41 3.48 9.52 -0.09
N VAL A 42 2.37 10.14 0.38
CA VAL A 42 2.00 11.52 0.09
C VAL A 42 1.57 12.29 1.34
N THR A 43 1.96 11.83 2.53
CA THR A 43 1.49 12.36 3.82
C THR A 43 1.63 13.89 3.93
N HIS A 44 2.69 14.47 3.40
CA HIS A 44 2.93 15.90 3.44
C HIS A 44 2.38 16.68 2.23
N GLU A 45 1.76 15.98 1.28
CA GLU A 45 1.23 16.56 0.05
C GLU A 45 -0.31 16.73 0.11
N VAL A 46 -0.96 16.02 1.04
CA VAL A 46 -2.43 16.03 1.20
C VAL A 46 -2.88 17.24 1.99
N GLY A 47 -3.95 17.87 1.51
CA GLY A 47 -4.50 19.06 2.13
C GLY A 47 -5.11 18.82 3.52
N SER A 48 -5.01 19.80 4.40
CA SER A 48 -5.53 19.72 5.77
C SER A 48 -7.04 19.41 5.84
N ALA A 49 -7.82 19.83 4.86
CA ALA A 49 -9.25 19.53 4.81
C ALA A 49 -9.52 18.03 4.69
N GLN A 50 -8.80 17.32 3.82
CA GLN A 50 -8.94 15.86 3.64
C GLN A 50 -8.50 15.12 4.91
N ILE A 51 -7.36 15.52 5.51
CA ILE A 51 -6.88 14.97 6.77
C ILE A 51 -7.92 15.16 7.88
N ASN A 52 -8.47 16.38 8.01
CA ASN A 52 -9.48 16.69 9.02
C ASN A 52 -10.77 15.87 8.84
N ASN A 53 -11.17 15.58 7.61
CA ASN A 53 -12.33 14.71 7.36
C ASN A 53 -12.13 13.32 7.96
N ILE A 54 -10.96 12.71 7.77
CA ILE A 54 -10.63 11.40 8.37
C ILE A 54 -10.54 11.48 9.89
N VAL A 55 -9.87 12.51 10.42
CA VAL A 55 -9.75 12.71 11.89
C VAL A 55 -11.12 12.87 12.54
N ASN A 56 -11.98 13.72 11.98
CA ASN A 56 -13.33 13.97 12.51
C ASN A 56 -14.22 12.73 12.42
N TRP A 57 -14.15 12.02 11.29
CA TRP A 57 -14.88 10.77 11.12
C TRP A 57 -14.46 9.73 12.17
N THR A 58 -13.15 9.57 12.38
CA THR A 58 -12.57 8.67 13.39
C THR A 58 -13.06 9.01 14.78
N ALA A 59 -12.99 10.28 15.17
CA ALA A 59 -13.44 10.74 16.49
C ALA A 59 -14.94 10.50 16.72
N ALA A 60 -15.76 10.69 15.67
CA ALA A 60 -17.20 10.52 15.75
C ALA A 60 -17.64 9.04 15.79
N ASN A 61 -16.93 8.15 15.09
CA ASN A 61 -17.38 6.78 14.85
C ASN A 61 -16.58 5.71 15.62
N LEU A 62 -15.36 6.03 16.07
CA LEU A 62 -14.47 5.10 16.77
C LEU A 62 -14.19 5.51 18.22
N SER A 63 -15.15 6.18 18.88
CA SER A 63 -15.05 6.51 20.31
C SER A 63 -14.83 5.22 21.12
N GLY A 64 -13.79 5.21 21.98
CA GLY A 64 -13.39 4.04 22.77
C GLY A 64 -12.58 2.99 22.01
N TYR A 65 -12.39 3.12 20.69
CA TYR A 65 -11.54 2.23 19.95
C TYR A 65 -10.05 2.61 20.11
N THR A 66 -9.22 1.60 20.38
CA THR A 66 -7.76 1.73 20.40
C THR A 66 -7.16 0.64 19.53
N GLY A 67 -6.39 1.04 18.51
CA GLY A 67 -5.78 0.11 17.57
C GLY A 67 -5.42 0.74 16.24
N CYS A 68 -5.12 -0.12 15.28
CA CYS A 68 -4.84 0.29 13.91
C CYS A 68 -6.13 0.40 13.10
N SER A 69 -6.17 1.36 12.18
CA SER A 69 -7.27 1.51 11.21
C SER A 69 -6.70 1.93 9.85
N CYS A 70 -7.43 1.56 8.81
CA CYS A 70 -7.13 1.99 7.45
C CYS A 70 -8.41 2.56 6.82
N TYR A 71 -8.28 3.67 6.13
CA TYR A 71 -9.38 4.31 5.41
C TYR A 71 -8.98 4.48 3.95
N GLU A 72 -9.93 4.28 3.05
CA GLU A 72 -9.73 4.56 1.64
C GLU A 72 -10.71 5.61 1.15
N THR A 73 -10.19 6.54 0.34
CA THR A 73 -11.00 7.59 -0.29
C THR A 73 -10.77 7.64 -1.79
N ILE A 74 -11.81 8.05 -2.52
CA ILE A 74 -11.67 8.51 -3.91
C ILE A 74 -12.08 9.98 -3.92
N SER A 75 -11.13 10.86 -4.20
CA SER A 75 -11.24 12.29 -3.91
C SER A 75 -11.58 12.49 -2.42
N ASP A 76 -12.62 13.25 -2.08
CA ASP A 76 -13.03 13.50 -0.69
C ASP A 76 -14.06 12.50 -0.15
N ASN A 77 -14.38 11.45 -0.90
CA ASN A 77 -15.38 10.48 -0.50
C ASN A 77 -14.72 9.24 0.11
N MET A 78 -14.99 8.98 1.38
CA MET A 78 -14.59 7.72 2.02
C MET A 78 -15.38 6.57 1.38
N ILE A 79 -14.66 5.57 0.88
CA ILE A 79 -15.24 4.39 0.23
C ILE A 79 -15.10 3.15 1.10
N GLU A 80 -14.11 3.11 1.97
CA GLU A 80 -13.83 1.96 2.82
C GLU A 80 -13.19 2.38 4.15
N ALA A 81 -13.48 1.61 5.22
CA ALA A 81 -12.85 1.76 6.53
C ALA A 81 -12.64 0.38 7.17
N HIS A 82 -11.41 0.09 7.59
CA HIS A 82 -11.03 -1.15 8.23
C HIS A 82 -10.40 -0.91 9.60
N LEU A 83 -10.63 -1.82 10.55
CA LEU A 83 -9.98 -1.82 11.88
C LEU A 83 -8.69 -2.66 11.86
N ARG A 84 -7.87 -2.41 10.86
CA ARG A 84 -6.54 -2.99 10.64
C ARG A 84 -5.69 -2.00 9.85
N MET A 85 -4.38 -2.22 9.81
CA MET A 85 -3.53 -1.51 8.84
C MET A 85 -3.89 -1.97 7.41
N GLY A 86 -3.63 -1.12 6.43
CA GLY A 86 -3.66 -1.47 5.03
C GLY A 86 -2.53 -2.43 4.65
N ASP A 87 -2.42 -2.74 3.36
CA ASP A 87 -1.34 -3.60 2.85
C ASP A 87 0.07 -2.97 2.97
N ILE A 88 0.12 -1.75 3.45
CA ILE A 88 1.32 -0.92 3.56
C ILE A 88 1.99 -1.07 4.93
N ASP A 89 1.38 -1.78 5.86
CA ASP A 89 1.93 -2.13 7.18
C ASP A 89 3.34 -2.77 7.10
N ARG A 90 3.65 -3.37 5.98
CA ARG A 90 4.92 -4.05 5.67
C ARG A 90 6.13 -3.12 5.63
N PHE A 91 5.89 -1.81 5.46
CA PHE A 91 6.93 -0.79 5.39
C PHE A 91 7.15 -0.06 6.69
N MET A 92 6.40 -0.40 7.72
CA MET A 92 6.52 0.22 9.01
C MET A 92 7.93 0.09 9.55
N ASN A 93 8.46 1.23 9.93
CA ASN A 93 9.73 1.20 10.64
C ASN A 93 9.57 0.50 12.00
N ARG A 94 10.64 -0.10 12.47
CA ARG A 94 10.65 -0.87 13.72
C ARG A 94 10.15 -0.07 14.93
N THR A 95 10.40 1.24 14.97
CA THR A 95 9.99 2.11 16.08
C THR A 95 8.48 2.32 16.09
N LEU A 96 7.85 2.46 14.93
CA LEU A 96 6.38 2.53 14.82
C LEU A 96 5.75 1.23 15.31
N MET A 97 6.24 0.06 14.85
CA MET A 97 5.75 -1.24 15.30
C MET A 97 5.89 -1.43 16.80
N GLN A 98 7.03 -1.05 17.38
CA GLN A 98 7.24 -1.10 18.83
C GLN A 98 6.24 -0.21 19.59
N SER A 99 5.94 0.99 19.06
CA SER A 99 4.95 1.89 19.64
C SER A 99 3.53 1.35 19.56
N ILE A 100 3.18 0.68 18.45
CA ILE A 100 1.89 -0.01 18.29
C ILE A 100 1.77 -1.14 19.31
N VAL A 101 2.82 -1.98 19.47
CA VAL A 101 2.84 -3.05 20.46
C VAL A 101 2.68 -2.52 21.89
N LYS A 102 3.35 -1.42 22.24
CA LYS A 102 3.18 -0.75 23.54
C LYS A 102 1.76 -0.24 23.73
N LEU A 103 1.17 0.39 22.69
CA LEU A 103 -0.20 0.85 22.75
C LEU A 103 -1.18 -0.28 23.07
N TYR A 104 -1.04 -1.44 22.42
CA TYR A 104 -1.90 -2.60 22.69
C TYR A 104 -1.64 -3.23 24.06
N ARG A 105 -0.38 -3.26 24.52
CA ARG A 105 0.00 -3.91 25.77
C ARG A 105 -0.38 -3.12 27.01
N ASP A 106 -0.11 -1.82 27.01
CA ASP A 106 -0.20 -0.96 28.21
C ASP A 106 -0.84 0.42 27.95
N GLY A 107 -1.35 0.64 26.76
CA GLY A 107 -1.99 1.89 26.38
C GLY A 107 -1.03 3.08 26.18
N SER A 108 0.29 2.85 26.18
CA SER A 108 1.26 3.93 26.00
C SER A 108 1.61 4.15 24.53
N TRP A 109 1.84 5.43 24.17
CA TRP A 109 2.25 5.82 22.82
C TRP A 109 3.48 6.71 22.88
N GLU A 110 4.58 6.25 22.29
CA GLU A 110 5.90 6.92 22.36
C GLU A 110 6.55 7.11 20.98
N TYR A 111 5.76 6.99 19.90
CA TYR A 111 6.31 7.16 18.57
C TYR A 111 6.70 8.61 18.32
N GLN A 112 7.92 8.81 17.83
CA GLN A 112 8.39 10.07 17.25
C GLN A 112 8.84 9.79 15.83
N GLU A 113 8.23 10.47 14.88
CA GLU A 113 8.66 10.44 13.50
C GLU A 113 10.07 11.02 13.41
N LYS A 114 11.01 10.26 12.86
CA LYS A 114 12.40 10.70 12.81
C LYS A 114 12.65 11.58 11.61
N GLU A 115 12.34 11.09 10.43
CA GLU A 115 12.56 11.78 9.16
C GLU A 115 11.58 11.20 8.15
N TYR A 116 10.76 12.06 7.55
CA TYR A 116 9.89 11.66 6.47
C TYR A 116 10.74 11.27 5.26
N ARG A 117 10.46 10.10 4.73
CA ARG A 117 11.09 9.62 3.52
C ARG A 117 10.03 9.02 2.61
N LYS A 118 9.86 9.64 1.44
CA LYS A 118 8.94 9.13 0.44
C LYS A 118 9.37 7.73 0.01
N TYR A 119 8.43 6.81 -0.08
CA TYR A 119 8.70 5.50 -0.62
C TYR A 119 7.59 5.03 -1.56
N TYR A 120 7.87 3.97 -2.30
CA TYR A 120 7.06 3.46 -3.38
C TYR A 120 6.88 1.95 -3.22
N LEU A 121 5.63 1.49 -3.27
CA LEU A 121 5.25 0.08 -3.24
C LEU A 121 4.72 -0.31 -4.60
N PHE A 122 5.34 -1.26 -5.25
CA PHE A 122 4.92 -1.84 -6.52
C PHE A 122 4.31 -3.21 -6.28
N ALA A 123 3.20 -3.49 -6.96
CA ALA A 123 2.59 -4.81 -6.98
C ALA A 123 2.52 -5.31 -8.42
N VAL A 124 2.72 -6.61 -8.61
CA VAL A 124 2.60 -7.25 -9.92
C VAL A 124 1.56 -8.35 -9.85
N PHE A 125 0.66 -8.34 -10.79
CA PHE A 125 -0.47 -9.25 -10.88
C PHE A 125 -0.36 -10.13 -12.11
N ALA A 126 -1.05 -11.27 -12.09
CA ALA A 126 -1.26 -12.16 -13.22
C ALA A 126 -2.67 -12.76 -13.19
N PRO A 127 -3.16 -13.33 -14.28
CA PRO A 127 -4.40 -14.12 -14.27
C PRO A 127 -4.39 -15.20 -13.19
N TYR A 128 -5.53 -15.47 -12.55
CA TYR A 128 -5.62 -16.50 -11.52
C TYR A 128 -5.19 -17.88 -12.02
N THR A 129 -5.46 -18.19 -13.28
CA THR A 129 -5.15 -19.49 -13.90
C THR A 129 -3.71 -19.63 -14.38
N GLN A 130 -2.92 -18.54 -14.31
CA GLN A 130 -1.55 -18.56 -14.81
C GLN A 130 -0.59 -19.01 -13.70
N GLU A 131 0.11 -20.12 -13.95
CA GLU A 131 1.30 -20.45 -13.16
C GLU A 131 2.45 -19.55 -13.58
N VAL A 132 3.19 -19.04 -12.59
CA VAL A 132 4.26 -18.08 -12.81
C VAL A 132 5.56 -18.62 -12.23
N ASN A 133 6.57 -18.73 -13.11
CA ASN A 133 7.91 -19.09 -12.70
C ASN A 133 8.88 -17.92 -12.86
N ILE A 134 9.60 -17.60 -11.80
CA ILE A 134 10.61 -16.54 -11.77
C ILE A 134 11.96 -17.17 -11.39
N ASN A 135 13.00 -16.75 -12.07
CA ASN A 135 14.35 -17.22 -11.77
C ASN A 135 14.76 -16.84 -10.34
N LYS A 136 15.10 -17.83 -9.53
CA LYS A 136 15.47 -17.64 -8.13
C LYS A 136 16.60 -16.62 -7.92
N LYS A 137 17.62 -16.61 -8.79
CA LYS A 137 18.73 -15.63 -8.67
C LYS A 137 18.25 -14.21 -8.84
N LEU A 138 17.23 -13.98 -9.67
CA LEU A 138 16.62 -12.64 -9.84
C LEU A 138 15.79 -12.25 -8.63
N LEU A 139 15.07 -13.19 -8.02
CA LEU A 139 14.34 -12.96 -6.77
C LEU A 139 15.30 -12.62 -5.63
N ASP A 140 16.36 -13.42 -5.43
CA ASP A 140 17.39 -13.19 -4.42
C ASP A 140 18.09 -11.82 -4.60
N GLN A 141 18.24 -11.36 -5.85
CA GLN A 141 18.79 -10.04 -6.14
C GLN A 141 17.78 -8.93 -5.84
N ALA A 142 16.54 -9.09 -6.26
CA ALA A 142 15.49 -8.13 -5.99
C ALA A 142 15.28 -7.92 -4.47
N GLU A 143 15.29 -8.99 -3.69
CA GLU A 143 15.20 -8.93 -2.23
C GLU A 143 16.33 -8.10 -1.59
N LYS A 144 17.54 -8.15 -2.15
CA LYS A 144 18.68 -7.34 -1.69
C LYS A 144 18.61 -5.87 -2.12
N ASP A 145 18.03 -5.60 -3.29
CA ASP A 145 17.98 -4.28 -3.89
C ASP A 145 16.76 -3.46 -3.42
N CYS A 146 15.79 -4.12 -2.79
CA CYS A 146 14.57 -3.50 -2.26
C CYS A 146 14.66 -3.25 -0.75
N VAL A 147 13.86 -2.30 -0.26
CA VAL A 147 13.60 -2.12 1.18
C VAL A 147 12.68 -3.21 1.69
N PHE A 148 11.78 -3.64 0.83
CA PHE A 148 10.82 -4.70 1.08
C PHE A 148 10.65 -5.53 -0.19
N PHE A 149 10.59 -6.84 -0.05
CA PHE A 149 10.23 -7.77 -1.11
C PHE A 149 9.40 -8.92 -0.55
N GLN A 150 8.29 -9.19 -1.20
CA GLN A 150 7.46 -10.34 -0.89
C GLN A 150 7.05 -11.05 -2.17
N LEU A 151 7.35 -12.33 -2.24
CA LEU A 151 6.77 -13.24 -3.21
C LEU A 151 5.47 -13.80 -2.61
N ASP A 152 4.36 -13.61 -3.29
CA ASP A 152 3.09 -14.19 -2.86
C ASP A 152 3.04 -15.66 -3.26
N SER A 153 2.71 -16.54 -2.32
CA SER A 153 2.54 -17.96 -2.63
C SER A 153 1.26 -18.17 -3.44
N SER A 154 1.27 -19.16 -4.33
CA SER A 154 0.11 -19.52 -5.16
C SER A 154 -1.14 -19.89 -4.33
N ASP A 155 -0.95 -20.19 -3.05
CA ASP A 155 -1.96 -20.68 -2.13
C ASP A 155 -2.45 -19.61 -1.13
N GLY A 156 -1.97 -18.37 -1.26
CA GLY A 156 -2.34 -17.29 -0.35
C GLY A 156 -3.73 -16.73 -0.64
N GLU A 157 -4.63 -16.83 0.30
CA GLU A 157 -5.92 -16.10 0.35
C GLU A 157 -5.76 -14.58 0.55
N LEU A 158 -4.62 -14.02 0.20
CA LEU A 158 -4.43 -12.57 0.29
C LEU A 158 -5.40 -11.89 -0.66
N ALA A 159 -5.98 -10.78 -0.22
CA ALA A 159 -6.97 -9.99 -0.94
C ALA A 159 -6.58 -9.82 -2.42
N ASN A 160 -7.13 -10.70 -3.24
CA ASN A 160 -6.88 -10.70 -4.66
C ASN A 160 -7.93 -9.80 -5.30
N PRO A 161 -7.53 -8.83 -6.10
CA PRO A 161 -8.48 -8.04 -6.87
C PRO A 161 -9.29 -8.96 -7.80
N PRO A 162 -10.53 -8.57 -8.17
CA PRO A 162 -11.39 -9.39 -9.01
C PRO A 162 -10.75 -9.84 -10.32
N ALA A 163 -9.77 -9.09 -10.81
CA ALA A 163 -9.18 -9.31 -12.13
C ALA A 163 -7.92 -10.22 -12.14
N GLY A 164 -7.30 -10.52 -10.98
CA GLY A 164 -6.08 -11.32 -10.97
C GLY A 164 -5.49 -11.54 -9.58
N LYS A 165 -4.48 -12.41 -9.50
CA LYS A 165 -3.71 -12.67 -8.29
C LYS A 165 -2.42 -11.84 -8.25
N ARG A 166 -2.04 -11.35 -7.09
CA ARG A 166 -0.73 -10.72 -6.89
C ARG A 166 0.36 -11.79 -6.90
N ILE A 167 1.43 -11.54 -7.64
CA ILE A 167 2.57 -12.44 -7.76
C ILE A 167 3.67 -12.03 -6.78
N PHE A 168 3.96 -10.74 -6.73
CA PHE A 168 4.89 -10.18 -5.77
C PHE A 168 4.58 -8.72 -5.48
N ALA A 169 5.09 -8.24 -4.36
CA ALA A 169 5.16 -6.83 -4.04
C ALA A 169 6.60 -6.46 -3.68
N LEU A 170 7.02 -5.26 -4.05
CA LEU A 170 8.33 -4.72 -3.72
C LEU A 170 8.24 -3.24 -3.33
N GLY A 171 9.08 -2.82 -2.41
CA GLY A 171 9.15 -1.46 -1.93
C GLY A 171 10.53 -0.85 -2.03
N THR A 172 10.59 0.41 -2.43
CA THR A 172 11.84 1.16 -2.60
C THR A 172 11.68 2.61 -2.13
N TRP A 173 12.81 3.25 -1.78
CA TRP A 173 12.85 4.68 -1.48
C TRP A 173 12.97 5.56 -2.74
N ASP A 174 13.16 4.95 -3.89
CA ASP A 174 13.35 5.61 -5.17
C ASP A 174 12.46 4.93 -6.22
N ARG A 175 11.60 5.73 -6.88
CA ARG A 175 10.64 5.25 -7.87
C ARG A 175 11.31 4.54 -9.03
N ASP A 176 12.37 5.14 -9.58
CA ASP A 176 13.02 4.62 -10.79
C ASP A 176 13.76 3.32 -10.50
N VAL A 177 14.30 3.18 -9.28
CA VAL A 177 14.85 1.91 -8.80
C VAL A 177 13.76 0.84 -8.75
N GLY A 178 12.60 1.17 -8.17
CA GLY A 178 11.45 0.26 -8.09
C GLY A 178 10.95 -0.17 -9.46
N VAL A 179 10.74 0.78 -10.37
CA VAL A 179 10.34 0.51 -11.76
C VAL A 179 11.34 -0.42 -12.46
N ARG A 180 12.63 -0.14 -12.33
CA ARG A 180 13.68 -0.96 -12.95
C ARG A 180 13.68 -2.40 -12.44
N ILE A 181 13.57 -2.59 -11.10
CA ILE A 181 13.54 -3.92 -10.51
C ILE A 181 12.28 -4.66 -10.95
N ARG A 182 11.11 -4.01 -10.85
CA ARG A 182 9.83 -4.56 -11.30
C ARG A 182 9.90 -5.04 -12.75
N ASN A 183 10.33 -4.17 -13.65
CA ASN A 183 10.40 -4.48 -15.08
C ASN A 183 11.38 -5.62 -15.37
N LYS A 184 12.53 -5.65 -14.67
CA LYS A 184 13.49 -6.76 -14.78
C LYS A 184 12.87 -8.10 -14.37
N LEU A 185 12.08 -8.12 -13.29
CA LEU A 185 11.37 -9.33 -12.86
C LEU A 185 10.31 -9.74 -13.87
N ILE A 186 9.44 -8.81 -14.29
CA ILE A 186 8.35 -9.07 -15.27
C ILE A 186 8.90 -9.66 -16.56
N ASN A 187 9.96 -9.08 -17.13
CA ASN A 187 10.57 -9.53 -18.37
C ASN A 187 11.21 -10.93 -18.29
N ASN A 188 11.32 -11.49 -17.10
CA ASN A 188 11.89 -12.82 -16.85
C ASN A 188 10.87 -13.78 -16.23
N ILE A 189 9.59 -13.44 -16.26
CA ILE A 189 8.52 -14.34 -15.87
C ILE A 189 8.21 -15.30 -17.02
N ASN A 190 8.03 -16.58 -16.70
CA ASN A 190 7.66 -17.59 -17.66
C ASN A 190 6.46 -18.43 -17.15
N PRO A 191 5.37 -18.54 -17.93
CA PRO A 191 5.09 -17.80 -19.17
C PRO A 191 4.93 -16.29 -18.94
N PRO A 192 5.10 -15.46 -19.99
CA PRO A 192 4.95 -14.00 -19.88
C PRO A 192 3.58 -13.60 -19.33
N ILE A 193 3.55 -12.60 -18.47
CA ILE A 193 2.30 -12.01 -17.99
C ILE A 193 1.67 -11.19 -19.13
N PRO A 194 0.35 -11.28 -19.37
CA PRO A 194 -0.31 -10.44 -20.36
C PRO A 194 -0.14 -8.95 -20.07
N ASP A 195 0.06 -8.14 -21.11
CA ASP A 195 0.31 -6.70 -21.01
C ASP A 195 -0.70 -5.95 -20.14
N GLU A 196 -1.96 -6.38 -20.19
CA GLU A 196 -3.04 -5.78 -19.40
C GLU A 196 -2.86 -5.87 -17.88
N TYR A 197 -1.95 -6.73 -17.40
CA TYR A 197 -1.61 -6.88 -15.97
C TYR A 197 -0.35 -6.11 -15.56
N VAL A 198 0.42 -5.63 -16.52
CA VAL A 198 1.73 -5.02 -16.27
C VAL A 198 1.91 -3.64 -16.89
N LEU A 199 1.06 -3.28 -17.85
CA LEU A 199 1.05 -1.96 -18.47
C LEU A 199 -0.12 -1.13 -17.94
N PRO A 200 0.12 0.09 -17.45
CA PRO A 200 -0.97 0.98 -17.06
C PRO A 200 -1.84 1.30 -18.28
N LEU A 201 -3.17 1.36 -18.08
CA LEU A 201 -4.17 1.70 -19.12
C LEU A 201 -3.89 3.06 -19.78
N TYR A 202 -3.23 3.95 -19.06
CA TYR A 202 -2.76 5.24 -19.54
C TYR A 202 -1.24 5.23 -19.39
N GLY A 203 -0.55 5.19 -20.52
CA GLY A 203 0.91 5.27 -20.50
C GLY A 203 1.38 6.43 -19.63
N TYR A 204 2.47 6.22 -18.87
CA TYR A 204 3.07 7.29 -18.10
C TYR A 204 3.33 8.46 -19.05
N LYS A 205 2.58 9.54 -18.92
CA LYS A 205 3.04 10.82 -19.43
C LYS A 205 4.21 11.19 -18.55
N SER A 206 5.42 11.08 -19.11
CA SER A 206 6.58 11.73 -18.53
C SER A 206 6.28 13.24 -18.51
N ASP A 207 5.98 13.75 -17.33
CA ASP A 207 6.05 15.19 -17.08
C ASP A 207 7.51 15.62 -17.05
#